data_09adc55179218f01f237e93670e67dd3
#
_entry.id   09adc55179218f01f237e93670e67dd3
#
_cell.length_a   1.000
_cell.length_b   1.000
_cell.length_c   1.000
_cell.angle_alpha   90.00
_cell.angle_beta   90.00
_cell.angle_gamma   90.00
#
_symmetry.space_group_name_H-M   'P 1'
#
loop_
_entity.id
_entity.type
_entity.pdbx_description
1 polymer ?
#
loop_
_entity_poly.entity_id
_entity_poly.type
_entity_poly.pdbx_seq_one_letter_code
_entity_poly.pdbx_strand_id
1 'polypeptide(L)'
;MSQFTDISRINVCGGDGGAGCMSFRREAFVPKGGPDGGDGGRGGNVVIQADAQLSSLIDYRFKHHFRAERGTHGQGARRNGKSGEDLILKVPMGTVVRELDPETQTPMFEIADLVHDGERVVVAPGGAGGLGNTHFVTSVRRAPAFAQLGEPAEEHWIELEMKLMADAALVGFPSVGKSSLIARMSAARPKIADYPFTTLVPNLGMVRAGEYSYVVADVPGLIEGASEGKGLGHQFLRHIERTALIMHVVDMTGGFEDRDPVEDYRIINRELEQYGAELSERPQIVVANKCDAPGTADKIADLKRAALDDGHMFFAVSAVTGAGLNTLMLAVGEQVAKLRAELAVSDEPVDLRDDEWERRRLQREKRFRIVQEEPGAFRVVGRAIERMVIQTDWENEEAVIYLQHKFARMGVDDALEKAGCRAGDEVRICQRAFDFEGAEDFSEYEDELEDADEADEVAVAADESVEVVDAADVADDAETPEGE
;
A
#
# COMPACT_ATOMS: atom_id res chain seq x y z
N MET A 1 11.06 -26.09 0.35
CA MET A 1 10.13 -25.87 1.47
C MET A 1 9.55 -24.47 1.28
N SER A 2 8.34 -24.35 0.79
CA SER A 2 7.66 -23.04 0.66
C SER A 2 7.19 -22.64 2.07
N GLN A 3 7.91 -21.75 2.73
CA GLN A 3 7.44 -21.11 3.94
C GLN A 3 6.44 -20.01 3.53
N PHE A 4 5.27 -20.03 4.10
CA PHE A 4 4.28 -18.98 3.98
C PHE A 4 4.82 -17.74 4.73
N THR A 5 4.77 -16.59 4.11
CA THR A 5 5.21 -15.33 4.71
C THR A 5 4.03 -14.37 4.69
N ASP A 6 3.56 -13.98 5.86
CA ASP A 6 2.37 -13.16 6.05
C ASP A 6 2.74 -11.67 6.17
N ILE A 7 3.94 -11.40 6.67
CA ILE A 7 4.48 -10.05 6.84
C ILE A 7 5.84 -9.97 6.15
N SER A 8 6.05 -8.94 5.39
CA SER A 8 7.34 -8.62 4.78
C SER A 8 7.62 -7.13 4.87
N ARG A 9 8.86 -6.78 5.21
CA ARG A 9 9.33 -5.39 5.24
C ARG A 9 10.26 -5.16 4.07
N ILE A 10 9.97 -4.12 3.32
CA ILE A 10 10.74 -3.74 2.13
C ILE A 10 11.10 -2.27 2.18
N ASN A 11 12.27 -1.96 1.65
CA ASN A 11 12.69 -0.59 1.38
C ASN A 11 12.37 -0.28 -0.09
N VAL A 12 11.63 0.78 -0.33
CA VAL A 12 11.21 1.22 -1.66
C VAL A 12 11.71 2.63 -1.92
N CYS A 13 12.22 2.86 -3.12
CA CYS A 13 12.70 4.16 -3.55
C CYS A 13 12.22 4.44 -4.97
N GLY A 14 11.61 5.60 -5.19
CA GLY A 14 11.32 6.04 -6.54
C GLY A 14 12.58 6.16 -7.40
N GLY A 15 12.42 6.44 -8.68
CA GLY A 15 13.54 6.83 -9.53
C GLY A 15 13.88 8.31 -9.32
N ASP A 16 15.15 8.67 -9.34
CA ASP A 16 15.55 10.08 -9.31
C ASP A 16 15.11 10.79 -10.60
N GLY A 17 14.79 12.07 -10.52
CA GLY A 17 14.58 12.92 -11.68
C GLY A 17 15.88 13.15 -12.46
N GLY A 18 15.78 13.34 -13.76
CA GLY A 18 16.89 13.77 -14.60
C GLY A 18 17.12 15.28 -14.46
N ALA A 19 18.36 15.75 -14.54
CA ALA A 19 18.64 17.19 -14.55
C ALA A 19 18.20 17.83 -15.88
N GLY A 20 17.77 19.09 -15.81
CA GLY A 20 17.59 19.93 -17.01
C GLY A 20 18.90 20.22 -17.71
N CYS A 21 18.82 20.67 -18.93
CA CYS A 21 19.99 21.00 -19.74
C CYS A 21 20.18 22.50 -19.88
N MET A 22 21.40 22.97 -19.65
CA MET A 22 21.83 24.29 -19.98
C MET A 22 22.52 24.23 -21.36
N SER A 23 21.82 24.70 -22.40
CA SER A 23 22.32 24.68 -23.80
C SER A 23 21.86 25.91 -24.56
N PHE A 24 22.66 26.30 -25.57
CA PHE A 24 22.37 27.43 -26.45
C PHE A 24 22.42 26.98 -27.91
N ARG A 25 21.49 27.46 -28.70
CA ARG A 25 21.38 27.15 -30.12
C ARG A 25 22.66 27.60 -30.86
N ARG A 26 23.26 26.71 -31.60
CA ARG A 26 24.46 26.97 -32.41
C ARG A 26 24.15 26.63 -33.86
N GLU A 27 23.95 27.66 -34.68
CA GLU A 27 23.72 27.48 -36.10
C GLU A 27 24.69 28.38 -36.92
N ALA A 28 24.96 27.97 -38.17
CA ALA A 28 25.73 28.77 -39.07
C ALA A 28 25.04 30.13 -39.30
N PHE A 29 25.78 31.21 -39.18
CA PHE A 29 25.30 32.59 -39.31
C PHE A 29 24.40 33.13 -38.19
N VAL A 30 24.23 32.39 -37.07
CA VAL A 30 23.52 32.85 -35.86
C VAL A 30 24.52 32.89 -34.71
N PRO A 31 25.29 33.95 -34.52
CA PRO A 31 26.36 34.01 -33.52
C PRO A 31 25.84 34.10 -32.07
N LYS A 32 24.59 34.57 -31.88
CA LYS A 32 23.90 34.64 -30.58
C LYS A 32 22.62 33.83 -30.65
N GLY A 33 22.72 32.50 -30.55
CA GLY A 33 21.55 31.63 -30.41
C GLY A 33 20.97 31.76 -29.01
N GLY A 34 19.64 31.74 -28.91
CA GLY A 34 18.96 31.75 -27.62
C GLY A 34 19.12 30.39 -26.86
N PRO A 35 18.66 30.32 -25.62
CA PRO A 35 18.63 29.08 -24.86
C PRO A 35 17.80 28.00 -25.56
N ASP A 36 18.28 26.76 -25.56
CA ASP A 36 17.65 25.61 -26.22
C ASP A 36 17.78 24.32 -25.41
N GLY A 37 18.06 24.42 -24.12
CA GLY A 37 18.09 23.26 -23.20
C GLY A 37 16.70 22.67 -22.96
N GLY A 38 16.59 21.35 -23.04
CA GLY A 38 15.37 20.62 -22.71
C GLY A 38 15.35 20.21 -21.23
N ASP A 39 14.17 19.78 -20.76
CA ASP A 39 13.94 19.39 -19.38
C ASP A 39 14.44 17.97 -19.11
N GLY A 40 14.77 17.67 -17.87
CA GLY A 40 15.01 16.31 -17.40
C GLY A 40 13.71 15.50 -17.37
N GLY A 41 13.83 14.19 -17.55
CA GLY A 41 12.72 13.25 -17.39
C GLY A 41 12.40 13.02 -15.90
N ARG A 42 11.13 12.80 -15.57
CA ARG A 42 10.71 12.39 -14.23
C ARG A 42 11.22 10.97 -13.94
N GLY A 43 11.54 10.65 -12.69
CA GLY A 43 11.78 9.30 -12.23
C GLY A 43 10.51 8.45 -12.21
N GLY A 44 10.65 7.13 -12.31
CA GLY A 44 9.54 6.18 -12.18
C GLY A 44 9.05 6.07 -10.74
N ASN A 45 7.77 5.75 -10.55
CA ASN A 45 7.21 5.47 -9.23
C ASN A 45 7.44 4.01 -8.83
N VAL A 46 7.38 3.71 -7.52
CA VAL A 46 7.15 2.34 -7.05
C VAL A 46 5.67 2.21 -6.73
N VAL A 47 5.02 1.24 -7.39
CA VAL A 47 3.58 0.98 -7.29
C VAL A 47 3.38 -0.43 -6.76
N ILE A 48 2.56 -0.59 -5.73
CA ILE A 48 2.10 -1.91 -5.28
C ILE A 48 0.77 -2.21 -5.97
N GLN A 49 0.64 -3.40 -6.51
CA GLN A 49 -0.56 -3.85 -7.21
C GLN A 49 -1.04 -5.20 -6.66
N ALA A 50 -2.33 -5.31 -6.32
CA ALA A 50 -2.95 -6.58 -5.99
C ALA A 50 -3.05 -7.49 -7.23
N ASP A 51 -2.77 -8.78 -7.05
CA ASP A 51 -2.86 -9.80 -8.09
C ASP A 51 -3.53 -11.05 -7.51
N ALA A 52 -4.72 -11.40 -8.03
CA ALA A 52 -5.51 -12.55 -7.59
C ALA A 52 -4.79 -13.90 -7.78
N GLN A 53 -3.76 -13.96 -8.63
CA GLN A 53 -2.98 -15.17 -8.86
C GLN A 53 -1.93 -15.42 -7.79
N LEU A 54 -1.58 -14.41 -7.00
CA LEU A 54 -0.63 -14.53 -5.92
C LEU A 54 -1.32 -14.95 -4.61
N SER A 55 -0.63 -15.78 -3.83
CA SER A 55 -1.15 -16.29 -2.57
C SER A 55 -0.16 -16.15 -1.40
N SER A 56 0.95 -15.44 -1.60
CA SER A 56 1.99 -15.31 -0.57
C SER A 56 2.94 -14.14 -0.89
N LEU A 57 3.48 -13.53 0.15
CA LEU A 57 4.53 -12.49 0.08
C LEU A 57 5.95 -13.07 0.06
N ILE A 58 6.12 -14.36 -0.32
CA ILE A 58 7.39 -15.07 -0.19
C ILE A 58 8.53 -14.44 -0.99
N ASP A 59 8.23 -13.82 -2.14
CA ASP A 59 9.23 -13.22 -3.01
C ASP A 59 9.89 -12.01 -2.35
N TYR A 60 9.17 -11.30 -1.49
CA TYR A 60 9.66 -10.13 -0.73
C TYR A 60 10.53 -10.51 0.45
N ARG A 61 10.59 -11.80 0.82
CA ARG A 61 11.49 -12.31 1.86
C ARG A 61 12.95 -12.35 1.42
N PHE A 62 13.19 -12.48 0.12
CA PHE A 62 14.54 -12.65 -0.43
C PHE A 62 15.10 -11.36 -0.99
N LYS A 63 14.26 -10.44 -1.42
CA LYS A 63 14.64 -9.14 -1.93
C LYS A 63 13.90 -8.06 -1.14
N HIS A 64 14.66 -7.21 -0.49
CA HIS A 64 14.11 -6.18 0.41
C HIS A 64 14.25 -4.76 -0.13
N HIS A 65 15.07 -4.52 -1.17
CA HIS A 65 15.31 -3.21 -1.73
C HIS A 65 14.78 -3.15 -3.16
N PHE A 66 13.93 -2.17 -3.41
CA PHE A 66 13.30 -1.94 -4.71
C PHE A 66 13.45 -0.47 -5.09
N ARG A 67 14.01 -0.21 -6.26
CA ARG A 67 14.18 1.12 -6.80
C ARG A 67 13.64 1.18 -8.22
N ALA A 68 12.83 2.23 -8.52
CA ALA A 68 12.31 2.47 -9.86
C ALA A 68 13.39 3.10 -10.76
N GLU A 69 13.12 3.16 -12.05
CA GLU A 69 14.05 3.70 -13.04
C GLU A 69 14.17 5.21 -12.90
N ARG A 70 15.40 5.73 -12.96
CA ARG A 70 15.64 7.17 -12.97
C ARG A 70 15.24 7.82 -14.27
N GLY A 71 14.85 9.10 -14.23
CA GLY A 71 14.69 9.95 -15.42
C GLY A 71 16.04 10.25 -16.07
N THR A 72 16.05 10.41 -17.39
CA THR A 72 17.26 10.81 -18.11
C THR A 72 17.40 12.33 -18.14
N HIS A 73 18.64 12.81 -18.25
CA HIS A 73 18.90 14.24 -18.35
C HIS A 73 18.34 14.85 -19.66
N GLY A 74 17.92 16.11 -19.59
CA GLY A 74 17.61 16.90 -20.76
C GLY A 74 18.81 17.09 -21.68
N GLN A 75 18.56 17.44 -22.92
CA GLN A 75 19.60 17.65 -23.93
C GLN A 75 19.38 18.97 -24.68
N GLY A 76 20.38 19.42 -25.39
CA GLY A 76 20.25 20.57 -26.31
C GLY A 76 19.21 20.35 -27.42
N ALA A 77 18.85 21.43 -28.12
CA ALA A 77 17.81 21.45 -29.13
C ALA A 77 16.41 21.09 -28.55
N ARG A 78 16.13 21.56 -27.35
CA ARG A 78 14.87 21.38 -26.60
C ARG A 78 14.43 19.90 -26.47
N ARG A 79 15.38 18.99 -26.40
CA ARG A 79 15.07 17.57 -26.24
C ARG A 79 14.95 17.24 -24.75
N ASN A 80 13.75 16.91 -24.34
CA ASN A 80 13.48 16.48 -22.96
C ASN A 80 14.03 15.07 -22.71
N GLY A 81 14.44 14.82 -21.49
CA GLY A 81 14.84 13.50 -21.02
C GLY A 81 13.65 12.52 -21.01
N LYS A 82 13.94 11.22 -21.22
CA LYS A 82 12.92 10.16 -21.07
C LYS A 82 12.57 10.02 -19.58
N SER A 83 11.28 9.93 -19.28
CA SER A 83 10.82 9.56 -17.93
C SER A 83 11.20 8.11 -17.61
N GLY A 84 11.54 7.85 -16.36
CA GLY A 84 11.76 6.50 -15.85
C GLY A 84 10.48 5.67 -15.87
N GLU A 85 10.62 4.36 -16.00
CA GLU A 85 9.48 3.43 -15.96
C GLU A 85 9.09 3.14 -14.51
N ASP A 86 7.76 3.05 -14.27
CA ASP A 86 7.25 2.70 -12.95
C ASP A 86 7.58 1.24 -12.62
N LEU A 87 7.98 0.99 -11.38
CA LEU A 87 8.22 -0.35 -10.85
C LEU A 87 6.96 -0.88 -10.18
N ILE A 88 6.34 -1.89 -10.79
CA ILE A 88 5.15 -2.52 -10.24
C ILE A 88 5.55 -3.73 -9.38
N LEU A 89 5.19 -3.69 -8.10
CA LEU A 89 5.36 -4.75 -7.13
C LEU A 89 4.01 -5.43 -6.92
N LYS A 90 3.91 -6.70 -7.33
CA LYS A 90 2.66 -7.46 -7.23
C LYS A 90 2.54 -8.13 -5.88
N VAL A 91 1.39 -7.97 -5.22
CA VAL A 91 1.08 -8.56 -3.91
C VAL A 91 -0.23 -9.33 -3.97
N PRO A 92 -0.48 -10.31 -3.08
CA PRO A 92 -1.77 -10.97 -2.98
C PRO A 92 -2.89 -9.97 -2.63
N MET A 93 -4.12 -10.28 -3.04
CA MET A 93 -5.30 -9.56 -2.55
C MET A 93 -5.42 -9.66 -1.03
N GLY A 94 -5.95 -8.61 -0.39
CA GLY A 94 -6.03 -8.50 1.07
C GLY A 94 -4.69 -8.17 1.72
N THR A 95 -3.75 -7.58 0.97
CA THR A 95 -2.49 -7.07 1.53
C THR A 95 -2.68 -5.65 2.00
N VAL A 96 -2.41 -5.42 3.29
CA VAL A 96 -2.33 -4.09 3.90
C VAL A 96 -0.92 -3.56 3.71
N VAL A 97 -0.83 -2.33 3.28
CA VAL A 97 0.41 -1.60 3.05
C VAL A 97 0.53 -0.52 4.10
N ARG A 98 1.58 -0.57 4.93
CA ARG A 98 1.85 0.44 5.96
C ARG A 98 3.21 1.06 5.77
N GLU A 99 3.32 2.34 6.03
CA GLU A 99 4.61 3.01 6.14
C GLU A 99 5.21 2.77 7.52
N LEU A 100 6.51 2.52 7.56
CA LEU A 100 7.28 2.33 8.79
C LEU A 100 8.14 3.54 9.05
N ASP A 101 8.28 3.88 10.31
CA ASP A 101 9.29 4.81 10.76
C ASP A 101 10.70 4.27 10.40
N PRO A 102 11.54 5.08 9.73
CA PRO A 102 12.85 4.61 9.27
C PRO A 102 13.81 4.26 10.42
N GLU A 103 13.67 4.88 11.61
CA GLU A 103 14.55 4.64 12.75
C GLU A 103 14.05 3.50 13.64
N THR A 104 12.78 3.55 14.01
CA THR A 104 12.20 2.57 14.96
C THR A 104 11.64 1.33 14.29
N GLN A 105 11.43 1.37 12.95
CA GLN A 105 10.77 0.31 12.17
C GLN A 105 9.37 -0.07 12.70
N THR A 106 8.70 0.88 13.35
CA THR A 106 7.31 0.73 13.81
C THR A 106 6.33 1.26 12.77
N PRO A 107 5.14 0.66 12.63
CA PRO A 107 4.11 1.16 11.72
C PRO A 107 3.66 2.58 12.13
N MET A 108 3.73 3.52 11.19
CA MET A 108 3.26 4.91 11.37
C MET A 108 1.79 5.06 10.96
N PHE A 109 1.49 4.71 9.71
CA PHE A 109 0.12 4.80 9.20
C PHE A 109 -0.12 3.76 8.09
N GLU A 110 -1.39 3.45 7.88
CA GLU A 110 -1.84 2.57 6.81
C GLU A 110 -2.00 3.38 5.51
N ILE A 111 -1.25 3.00 4.47
CA ILE A 111 -1.30 3.65 3.15
C ILE A 111 -2.49 3.13 2.36
N ALA A 112 -2.71 1.81 2.34
CA ALA A 112 -3.79 1.17 1.60
C ALA A 112 -4.09 -0.25 2.12
N ASP A 113 -5.33 -0.69 1.93
CA ASP A 113 -5.77 -2.08 2.05
C ASP A 113 -6.20 -2.56 0.65
N LEU A 114 -5.39 -3.39 0.03
CA LEU A 114 -5.56 -3.83 -1.36
C LEU A 114 -6.45 -5.07 -1.43
N VAL A 115 -7.75 -4.86 -1.49
CA VAL A 115 -8.76 -5.92 -1.43
C VAL A 115 -9.11 -6.48 -2.81
N HIS A 116 -9.09 -5.64 -3.87
CA HIS A 116 -9.57 -6.00 -5.20
C HIS A 116 -8.41 -6.32 -6.15
N ASP A 117 -8.67 -7.22 -7.11
CA ASP A 117 -7.67 -7.57 -8.14
C ASP A 117 -7.35 -6.36 -9.03
N GLY A 118 -6.06 -6.13 -9.27
CA GLY A 118 -5.61 -5.01 -10.08
C GLY A 118 -5.55 -3.66 -9.36
N GLU A 119 -6.03 -3.58 -8.13
CA GLU A 119 -5.95 -2.38 -7.29
C GLU A 119 -4.50 -1.93 -7.08
N ARG A 120 -4.25 -0.61 -7.15
CA ARG A 120 -2.89 -0.05 -7.17
C ARG A 120 -2.74 1.11 -6.22
N VAL A 121 -1.59 1.17 -5.57
CA VAL A 121 -1.18 2.32 -4.74
C VAL A 121 0.27 2.69 -5.02
N VAL A 122 0.55 3.99 -5.10
CA VAL A 122 1.92 4.52 -5.22
C VAL A 122 2.49 4.63 -3.81
N VAL A 123 3.56 3.88 -3.53
CA VAL A 123 4.22 3.88 -2.21
C VAL A 123 5.51 4.69 -2.17
N ALA A 124 6.17 4.88 -3.31
CA ALA A 124 7.30 5.78 -3.43
C ALA A 124 7.24 6.52 -4.77
N PRO A 125 6.94 7.82 -4.77
CA PRO A 125 6.90 8.62 -5.99
C PRO A 125 8.29 8.83 -6.56
N GLY A 126 8.39 8.92 -7.88
CA GLY A 126 9.61 9.33 -8.57
C GLY A 126 9.85 10.81 -8.46
N GLY A 127 11.11 11.20 -8.36
CA GLY A 127 11.55 12.60 -8.32
C GLY A 127 11.20 13.37 -9.59
N ALA A 128 10.91 14.66 -9.46
CA ALA A 128 10.62 15.51 -10.59
C ALA A 128 11.88 15.76 -11.45
N GLY A 129 11.70 15.86 -12.77
CA GLY A 129 12.76 16.29 -13.66
C GLY A 129 13.07 17.78 -13.47
N GLY A 130 14.35 18.15 -13.56
CA GLY A 130 14.77 19.55 -13.52
C GLY A 130 14.42 20.27 -14.82
N LEU A 131 14.07 21.55 -14.73
CA LEU A 131 13.75 22.37 -15.89
C LEU A 131 15.02 22.80 -16.64
N GLY A 132 14.95 22.81 -17.99
CA GLY A 132 16.01 23.32 -18.85
C GLY A 132 16.06 24.85 -18.84
N ASN A 133 17.20 25.40 -19.31
CA ASN A 133 17.40 26.87 -19.31
C ASN A 133 16.40 27.68 -20.16
N THR A 134 15.61 27.02 -20.99
CA THR A 134 14.55 27.68 -21.77
C THR A 134 13.41 28.21 -20.90
N HIS A 135 13.18 27.62 -19.71
CA HIS A 135 12.13 28.03 -18.76
C HIS A 135 12.48 29.29 -17.95
N PHE A 136 13.76 29.67 -17.90
CA PHE A 136 14.25 30.79 -17.09
C PHE A 136 14.52 32.05 -17.90
N VAL A 137 14.01 32.09 -19.14
CA VAL A 137 14.10 33.26 -20.02
C VAL A 137 13.09 34.29 -19.59
N THR A 138 13.59 35.52 -19.33
CA THR A 138 12.75 36.69 -19.03
C THR A 138 13.09 37.82 -20.00
N SER A 139 12.32 38.92 -19.97
CA SER A 139 12.58 40.13 -20.78
C SER A 139 13.98 40.71 -20.51
N VAL A 140 14.50 40.58 -19.29
CA VAL A 140 15.84 41.04 -18.88
C VAL A 140 16.86 39.91 -19.03
N ARG A 141 16.58 38.72 -18.53
CA ARG A 141 17.47 37.56 -18.62
C ARG A 141 17.20 36.76 -19.90
N ARG A 142 17.74 37.21 -21.02
CA ARG A 142 17.51 36.59 -22.35
C ARG A 142 18.32 35.31 -22.59
N ALA A 143 19.34 35.03 -21.82
CA ALA A 143 20.25 33.91 -21.99
C ALA A 143 20.67 33.32 -20.64
N PRO A 144 19.74 32.71 -19.88
CA PRO A 144 20.05 32.11 -18.58
C PRO A 144 21.09 31.00 -18.76
N ALA A 145 22.16 31.07 -17.95
CA ALA A 145 23.28 30.14 -18.01
C ALA A 145 23.19 29.08 -16.89
N PHE A 146 21.95 28.68 -16.51
CA PHE A 146 21.71 27.63 -15.57
C PHE A 146 20.50 26.77 -15.96
N ALA A 147 20.35 25.62 -15.31
CA ALA A 147 19.21 24.74 -15.41
C ALA A 147 19.01 24.09 -14.03
N GLN A 148 17.82 23.55 -13.75
CA GLN A 148 17.55 22.87 -12.49
C GLN A 148 18.12 21.45 -12.49
N LEU A 149 18.56 21.00 -11.32
CA LEU A 149 18.89 19.59 -11.05
C LEU A 149 17.62 18.76 -10.96
N GLY A 150 17.73 17.46 -11.20
CA GLY A 150 16.63 16.54 -10.93
C GLY A 150 16.43 16.35 -9.44
N GLU A 151 15.18 16.17 -9.03
CA GLU A 151 14.84 15.86 -7.66
C GLU A 151 15.26 14.42 -7.32
N PRO A 152 16.02 14.16 -6.25
CA PRO A 152 16.29 12.81 -5.79
C PRO A 152 15.00 12.18 -5.25
N ALA A 153 14.82 10.89 -5.45
CA ALA A 153 13.69 10.17 -4.89
C ALA A 153 13.94 9.83 -3.41
N GLU A 154 12.88 9.89 -2.62
CA GLU A 154 12.91 9.53 -1.20
C GLU A 154 12.82 8.02 -1.01
N GLU A 155 13.49 7.51 0.04
CA GLU A 155 13.42 6.12 0.46
C GLU A 155 12.37 5.97 1.56
N HIS A 156 11.51 4.95 1.40
CA HIS A 156 10.47 4.62 2.36
C HIS A 156 10.60 3.17 2.80
N TRP A 157 10.40 2.91 4.09
CA TRP A 157 10.22 1.57 4.61
C TRP A 157 8.75 1.22 4.66
N ILE A 158 8.39 0.10 4.04
CA ILE A 158 7.00 -0.35 3.89
C ILE A 158 6.87 -1.74 4.51
N GLU A 159 5.84 -1.91 5.33
CA GLU A 159 5.39 -3.21 5.79
C GLU A 159 4.21 -3.67 4.92
N LEU A 160 4.36 -4.85 4.36
CA LEU A 160 3.33 -5.58 3.66
C LEU A 160 2.80 -6.64 4.62
N GLU A 161 1.56 -6.50 5.05
CA GLU A 161 0.88 -7.49 5.89
C GLU A 161 -0.29 -8.07 5.09
N MET A 162 -0.24 -9.37 4.85
CA MET A 162 -1.37 -10.06 4.24
C MET A 162 -2.41 -10.37 5.32
N LYS A 163 -3.55 -9.66 5.30
CA LYS A 163 -4.73 -10.06 6.06
C LYS A 163 -5.23 -11.36 5.42
N LEU A 164 -4.81 -12.50 5.95
CA LEU A 164 -5.19 -13.81 5.45
C LEU A 164 -6.70 -13.93 5.39
N MET A 165 -7.27 -13.70 4.21
CA MET A 165 -8.58 -14.18 3.87
C MET A 165 -8.42 -15.64 3.52
N ALA A 166 -8.99 -16.55 4.31
CA ALA A 166 -9.11 -17.91 3.86
C ALA A 166 -10.12 -17.95 2.71
N ASP A 167 -9.78 -18.58 1.63
CA ASP A 167 -10.68 -18.76 0.48
C ASP A 167 -11.83 -19.70 0.83
N ALA A 168 -11.54 -20.71 1.68
CA ALA A 168 -12.54 -21.66 2.16
C ALA A 168 -12.42 -21.88 3.66
N ALA A 169 -13.55 -21.90 4.37
CA ALA A 169 -13.63 -22.20 5.80
C ALA A 169 -14.15 -23.62 6.04
N LEU A 170 -13.46 -24.39 6.89
CA LEU A 170 -13.98 -25.68 7.38
C LEU A 170 -14.90 -25.45 8.58
N VAL A 171 -16.15 -25.85 8.42
CA VAL A 171 -17.20 -25.76 9.42
C VAL A 171 -17.69 -27.15 9.78
N GLY A 172 -18.06 -27.40 11.00
CA GLY A 172 -18.59 -28.69 11.48
C GLY A 172 -18.30 -28.93 12.96
N PHE A 173 -18.93 -29.92 13.52
CA PHE A 173 -18.80 -30.30 14.93
C PHE A 173 -17.35 -30.59 15.36
N PRO A 174 -17.03 -30.53 16.63
CA PRO A 174 -15.75 -31.00 17.16
C PRO A 174 -15.49 -32.46 16.78
N SER A 175 -14.23 -32.81 16.55
CA SER A 175 -13.77 -34.18 16.24
C SER A 175 -14.28 -34.81 14.93
N VAL A 176 -14.96 -34.06 14.07
CA VAL A 176 -15.35 -34.53 12.70
C VAL A 176 -14.14 -34.69 11.76
N GLY A 177 -12.97 -34.19 12.18
CA GLY A 177 -11.72 -34.35 11.42
C GLY A 177 -11.29 -33.14 10.60
N LYS A 178 -11.78 -31.94 10.89
CA LYS A 178 -11.40 -30.69 10.19
C LYS A 178 -9.88 -30.50 10.13
N SER A 179 -9.22 -30.50 11.29
CA SER A 179 -7.76 -30.30 11.36
C SER A 179 -6.97 -31.42 10.67
N SER A 180 -7.52 -32.66 10.66
CA SER A 180 -6.93 -33.79 9.93
C SER A 180 -7.05 -33.61 8.42
N LEU A 181 -8.17 -33.07 7.94
CA LEU A 181 -8.39 -32.73 6.54
C LEU A 181 -7.41 -31.66 6.08
N ILE A 182 -7.28 -30.55 6.83
CA ILE A 182 -6.29 -29.48 6.51
C ILE A 182 -4.88 -30.08 6.45
N ALA A 183 -4.47 -30.85 7.47
CA ALA A 183 -3.15 -31.43 7.50
C ALA A 183 -2.87 -32.35 6.29
N ARG A 184 -3.90 -33.00 5.74
CA ARG A 184 -3.78 -33.92 4.62
C ARG A 184 -3.85 -33.22 3.26
N MET A 185 -4.65 -32.16 3.15
CA MET A 185 -4.82 -31.37 1.94
C MET A 185 -3.70 -30.34 1.77
N SER A 186 -3.11 -29.86 2.83
CA SER A 186 -2.10 -28.80 2.79
C SER A 186 -0.78 -29.28 2.18
N ALA A 187 -0.25 -28.50 1.25
CA ALA A 187 1.06 -28.73 0.61
C ALA A 187 2.25 -28.45 1.57
N ALA A 188 2.02 -27.74 2.66
CA ALA A 188 2.98 -27.47 3.72
C ALA A 188 2.35 -27.81 5.09
N ARG A 189 3.15 -27.95 6.16
CA ARG A 189 2.59 -28.13 7.50
C ARG A 189 1.68 -26.96 7.83
N PRO A 190 0.42 -27.23 8.28
CA PRO A 190 -0.49 -26.16 8.69
C PRO A 190 0.19 -25.25 9.70
N LYS A 191 0.00 -23.95 9.53
CA LYS A 191 0.55 -22.94 10.43
C LYS A 191 -0.51 -22.56 11.44
N ILE A 192 -0.13 -22.51 12.69
CA ILE A 192 -0.89 -21.88 13.75
C ILE A 192 -0.59 -20.37 13.60
N ALA A 193 -1.58 -19.57 13.24
CA ALA A 193 -1.40 -18.13 13.10
C ALA A 193 -1.89 -17.44 14.38
N ASP A 194 -0.97 -16.82 15.12
CA ASP A 194 -1.29 -16.00 16.29
C ASP A 194 -1.80 -14.64 15.80
N TYR A 195 -3.11 -14.44 15.86
CA TYR A 195 -3.70 -13.12 15.60
C TYR A 195 -3.89 -12.38 16.92
N PRO A 196 -3.48 -11.12 17.04
CA PRO A 196 -3.55 -10.34 18.28
C PRO A 196 -4.99 -10.12 18.79
N PHE A 197 -5.99 -10.44 17.97
CA PHE A 197 -7.42 -10.26 18.28
C PHE A 197 -8.21 -11.58 18.33
N THR A 198 -7.57 -12.75 18.27
CA THR A 198 -8.25 -14.05 18.36
C THR A 198 -7.84 -14.79 19.63
N THR A 199 -8.82 -15.17 20.43
CA THR A 199 -8.61 -16.03 21.62
C THR A 199 -8.40 -17.50 21.26
N LEU A 200 -8.74 -17.89 20.01
CA LEU A 200 -8.55 -19.23 19.44
C LEU A 200 -7.82 -19.07 18.10
N VAL A 201 -6.67 -19.70 18.00
CA VAL A 201 -5.78 -19.60 16.86
C VAL A 201 -6.25 -20.52 15.73
N PRO A 202 -6.63 -20.01 14.54
CA PRO A 202 -7.05 -20.83 13.43
C PRO A 202 -5.87 -21.62 12.83
N ASN A 203 -6.12 -22.86 12.44
CA ASN A 203 -5.17 -23.62 11.63
C ASN A 203 -5.40 -23.29 10.16
N LEU A 204 -4.39 -22.73 9.51
CA LEU A 204 -4.42 -22.39 8.09
C LEU A 204 -3.64 -23.43 7.29
N GLY A 205 -4.21 -23.86 6.17
CA GLY A 205 -3.56 -24.76 5.23
C GLY A 205 -3.60 -24.23 3.81
N MET A 206 -2.42 -24.12 3.16
CA MET A 206 -2.36 -23.82 1.74
C MET A 206 -2.54 -25.11 0.96
N VAL A 207 -3.55 -25.17 0.11
CA VAL A 207 -3.88 -26.30 -0.74
C VAL A 207 -3.44 -25.99 -2.18
N ARG A 208 -2.77 -26.97 -2.80
CA ARG A 208 -2.44 -26.94 -4.23
C ARG A 208 -3.07 -28.15 -4.92
N ALA A 209 -3.92 -27.91 -5.89
CA ALA A 209 -4.64 -28.94 -6.63
C ALA A 209 -4.61 -28.61 -8.13
N GLY A 210 -3.75 -29.29 -8.91
CA GLY A 210 -3.51 -28.95 -10.29
C GLY A 210 -2.93 -27.54 -10.44
N GLU A 211 -3.62 -26.68 -11.17
CA GLU A 211 -3.28 -25.27 -11.35
C GLU A 211 -3.87 -24.35 -10.26
N TYR A 212 -4.73 -24.88 -9.40
CA TYR A 212 -5.37 -24.09 -8.35
C TYR A 212 -4.53 -24.01 -7.08
N SER A 213 -4.47 -22.82 -6.50
CA SER A 213 -3.85 -22.57 -5.19
C SER A 213 -4.80 -21.72 -4.35
N TYR A 214 -5.14 -22.20 -3.13
CA TYR A 214 -6.08 -21.52 -2.23
C TYR A 214 -5.78 -21.82 -0.77
N VAL A 215 -6.27 -20.97 0.13
CA VAL A 215 -6.09 -21.08 1.57
C VAL A 215 -7.35 -21.62 2.23
N VAL A 216 -7.20 -22.64 3.06
CA VAL A 216 -8.29 -23.23 3.86
C VAL A 216 -8.04 -22.94 5.34
N ALA A 217 -9.06 -22.44 6.03
CA ALA A 217 -9.02 -22.19 7.47
C ALA A 217 -9.85 -23.25 8.24
N ASP A 218 -9.30 -23.77 9.33
CA ASP A 218 -10.08 -24.49 10.35
C ASP A 218 -10.75 -23.46 11.26
N VAL A 219 -12.07 -23.47 11.28
CA VAL A 219 -12.85 -22.59 12.15
C VAL A 219 -13.24 -23.38 13.40
N PRO A 220 -12.49 -23.23 14.51
CA PRO A 220 -12.86 -23.84 15.79
C PRO A 220 -14.04 -23.07 16.40
N GLY A 221 -15.06 -23.73 16.92
CA GLY A 221 -16.00 -23.11 17.83
C GLY A 221 -17.44 -22.90 17.37
N LEU A 222 -17.88 -23.47 16.24
CA LEU A 222 -19.30 -23.69 16.01
C LEU A 222 -19.72 -24.89 16.88
N ILE A 223 -20.21 -24.60 18.06
CA ILE A 223 -20.73 -25.58 19.04
C ILE A 223 -22.11 -25.09 19.43
N GLU A 224 -23.04 -26.01 19.59
CA GLU A 224 -24.37 -25.83 20.16
C GLU A 224 -24.37 -24.81 21.30
N GLY A 225 -25.05 -23.65 21.12
CA GLY A 225 -25.16 -22.57 22.12
C GLY A 225 -24.18 -21.37 21.90
N ALA A 226 -23.44 -21.28 20.81
CA ALA A 226 -22.63 -20.10 20.54
C ALA A 226 -23.49 -18.83 20.30
N SER A 227 -24.76 -18.99 19.89
CA SER A 227 -25.75 -17.92 19.74
C SER A 227 -26.28 -17.36 21.06
N GLU A 228 -26.12 -18.08 22.19
CA GLU A 228 -26.66 -17.67 23.50
C GLU A 228 -25.75 -16.72 24.31
N GLY A 229 -24.83 -16.01 23.69
CA GLY A 229 -24.18 -14.84 24.34
C GLY A 229 -23.00 -15.13 25.26
N LYS A 230 -22.33 -16.28 25.17
CA LYS A 230 -21.06 -16.54 25.89
C LYS A 230 -19.84 -16.17 25.02
N GLY A 231 -19.79 -14.93 24.53
CA GLY A 231 -18.60 -14.12 24.31
C GLY A 231 -17.55 -14.53 23.25
N LEU A 232 -17.46 -15.78 22.80
CA LEU A 232 -16.38 -16.29 21.94
C LEU A 232 -16.79 -16.44 20.45
N GLY A 233 -18.08 -16.56 20.15
CA GLY A 233 -18.59 -16.81 18.78
C GLY A 233 -18.51 -15.59 17.85
N HIS A 234 -18.90 -14.41 18.31
CA HIS A 234 -19.07 -13.22 17.47
C HIS A 234 -17.76 -12.65 16.88
N GLN A 235 -16.65 -12.73 17.58
CA GLN A 235 -15.36 -12.24 17.05
C GLN A 235 -14.75 -13.18 16.02
N PHE A 236 -15.00 -14.47 16.18
CA PHE A 236 -14.43 -15.50 15.30
C PHE A 236 -15.19 -15.60 13.96
N LEU A 237 -16.48 -15.37 13.98
CA LEU A 237 -17.35 -15.47 12.79
C LEU A 237 -17.16 -14.28 11.82
N ARG A 238 -16.64 -13.15 12.31
CA ARG A 238 -16.13 -12.08 11.42
C ARG A 238 -15.03 -12.54 10.44
N HIS A 239 -14.33 -13.64 10.77
CA HIS A 239 -13.32 -14.20 9.87
C HIS A 239 -13.94 -15.13 8.81
N ILE A 240 -15.10 -15.75 9.12
CA ILE A 240 -15.88 -16.51 8.13
C ILE A 240 -16.61 -15.55 7.20
N GLU A 241 -17.03 -14.38 7.66
CA GLU A 241 -17.63 -13.34 6.83
C GLU A 241 -16.72 -12.91 5.66
N ARG A 242 -15.43 -13.19 5.75
CA ARG A 242 -14.43 -12.87 4.72
C ARG A 242 -14.02 -14.08 3.86
N THR A 243 -14.58 -15.29 4.11
CA THR A 243 -14.28 -16.46 3.27
C THR A 243 -15.27 -16.57 2.13
N ALA A 244 -14.79 -16.90 0.94
CA ALA A 244 -15.63 -17.02 -0.26
C ALA A 244 -16.47 -18.29 -0.28
N LEU A 245 -16.02 -19.39 0.37
CA LEU A 245 -16.61 -20.72 0.30
C LEU A 245 -16.65 -21.38 1.68
N ILE A 246 -17.75 -22.09 1.97
CA ILE A 246 -17.90 -22.92 3.19
C ILE A 246 -17.72 -24.39 2.83
N MET A 247 -16.83 -25.07 3.55
CA MET A 247 -16.68 -26.54 3.48
C MET A 247 -17.29 -27.13 4.77
N HIS A 248 -18.51 -27.65 4.67
CA HIS A 248 -19.22 -28.24 5.79
C HIS A 248 -18.83 -29.70 5.97
N VAL A 249 -18.06 -29.99 7.02
CA VAL A 249 -17.54 -31.34 7.30
C VAL A 249 -18.44 -32.08 8.28
N VAL A 250 -18.92 -33.25 7.87
CA VAL A 250 -19.82 -34.11 8.65
C VAL A 250 -19.16 -35.47 8.89
N ASP A 251 -19.25 -35.98 10.12
CA ASP A 251 -18.71 -37.29 10.52
C ASP A 251 -19.69 -38.42 10.23
N MET A 252 -19.33 -39.34 9.33
CA MET A 252 -20.19 -40.46 8.96
C MET A 252 -20.30 -41.52 10.04
N THR A 253 -19.42 -41.52 11.03
CA THR A 253 -19.46 -42.49 12.16
C THR A 253 -20.47 -42.13 13.25
N GLY A 254 -20.97 -40.88 13.27
CA GLY A 254 -21.82 -40.37 14.35
C GLY A 254 -21.04 -39.94 15.61
N GLY A 255 -19.73 -40.03 15.59
CA GLY A 255 -18.85 -39.64 16.72
C GLY A 255 -19.04 -40.46 17.97
N PHE A 256 -18.75 -39.86 19.17
CA PHE A 256 -18.88 -40.53 20.47
C PHE A 256 -20.34 -40.69 20.94
N GLU A 257 -21.28 -39.91 20.38
CA GLU A 257 -22.68 -39.83 20.80
C GLU A 257 -23.63 -40.58 19.85
N ASP A 258 -23.08 -41.29 18.84
CA ASP A 258 -23.82 -41.97 17.74
C ASP A 258 -24.90 -41.09 17.10
N ARG A 259 -24.53 -39.81 16.85
CA ARG A 259 -25.44 -38.81 16.25
C ARG A 259 -25.75 -39.14 14.81
N ASP A 260 -26.93 -38.71 14.35
CA ASP A 260 -27.30 -38.81 12.95
C ASP A 260 -26.57 -37.74 12.10
N PRO A 261 -25.78 -38.14 11.09
CA PRO A 261 -25.08 -37.19 10.21
C PRO A 261 -25.98 -36.15 9.53
N VAL A 262 -27.20 -36.53 9.17
CA VAL A 262 -28.18 -35.62 8.56
C VAL A 262 -28.67 -34.57 9.54
N GLU A 263 -28.83 -34.96 10.81
CA GLU A 263 -29.22 -34.06 11.89
C GLU A 263 -28.08 -33.07 12.23
N ASP A 264 -26.82 -33.55 12.33
CA ASP A 264 -25.63 -32.74 12.50
C ASP A 264 -25.53 -31.69 11.37
N TYR A 265 -25.73 -32.08 10.13
CA TYR A 265 -25.76 -31.19 8.96
C TYR A 265 -26.82 -30.09 9.11
N ARG A 266 -28.04 -30.43 9.52
CA ARG A 266 -29.13 -29.48 9.68
C ARG A 266 -28.92 -28.52 10.87
N ILE A 267 -28.31 -28.98 11.97
CA ILE A 267 -28.00 -28.15 13.14
C ILE A 267 -27.03 -27.03 12.73
N ILE A 268 -25.92 -27.41 12.08
CA ILE A 268 -24.92 -26.41 11.67
C ILE A 268 -25.49 -25.41 10.64
N ASN A 269 -26.31 -25.85 9.69
CA ASN A 269 -26.94 -24.91 8.75
C ASN A 269 -27.87 -23.93 9.48
N ARG A 270 -28.63 -24.37 10.49
CA ARG A 270 -29.44 -23.45 11.31
C ARG A 270 -28.57 -22.47 12.11
N GLU A 271 -27.41 -22.90 12.61
CA GLU A 271 -26.48 -21.98 13.27
C GLU A 271 -25.92 -20.93 12.31
N LEU A 272 -25.58 -21.33 11.09
CA LEU A 272 -25.13 -20.39 10.04
C LEU A 272 -26.23 -19.38 9.67
N GLU A 273 -27.49 -19.81 9.56
CA GLU A 273 -28.64 -18.94 9.29
C GLU A 273 -28.89 -17.94 10.43
N GLN A 274 -28.80 -18.38 11.68
CA GLN A 274 -29.00 -17.52 12.88
C GLN A 274 -27.92 -16.46 13.01
N TYR A 275 -26.77 -16.72 12.44
CA TYR A 275 -25.62 -15.86 12.57
C TYR A 275 -25.65 -14.63 11.65
N GLY A 276 -26.18 -14.75 10.45
CA GLY A 276 -26.38 -13.67 9.50
C GLY A 276 -26.74 -14.18 8.10
N ALA A 277 -27.59 -13.43 7.42
CA ALA A 277 -28.06 -13.78 6.08
C ALA A 277 -26.91 -13.95 5.07
N GLU A 278 -25.84 -13.16 5.23
CA GLU A 278 -24.66 -13.21 4.35
C GLU A 278 -23.89 -14.53 4.41
N LEU A 279 -23.89 -15.22 5.56
CA LEU A 279 -23.20 -16.51 5.71
C LEU A 279 -24.03 -17.67 5.17
N SER A 280 -25.35 -17.61 5.32
CA SER A 280 -26.26 -18.66 4.82
C SER A 280 -26.37 -18.66 3.29
N GLU A 281 -26.16 -17.52 2.64
CA GLU A 281 -26.23 -17.39 1.17
C GLU A 281 -24.92 -17.79 0.47
N ARG A 282 -23.83 -18.02 1.23
CA ARG A 282 -22.54 -18.39 0.64
C ARG A 282 -22.56 -19.79 0.03
N PRO A 283 -21.83 -19.99 -1.09
CA PRO A 283 -21.64 -21.30 -1.67
C PRO A 283 -21.09 -22.28 -0.65
N GLN A 284 -21.73 -23.46 -0.56
CA GLN A 284 -21.37 -24.50 0.40
C GLN A 284 -21.04 -25.80 -0.31
N ILE A 285 -19.97 -26.47 0.18
CA ILE A 285 -19.60 -27.84 -0.21
C ILE A 285 -19.75 -28.75 1.02
N VAL A 286 -20.60 -29.76 0.93
CA VAL A 286 -20.79 -30.75 1.99
C VAL A 286 -19.76 -31.89 1.85
N VAL A 287 -18.98 -32.09 2.90
CA VAL A 287 -17.88 -33.07 2.95
C VAL A 287 -18.20 -34.14 3.99
N ALA A 288 -18.64 -35.31 3.52
CA ALA A 288 -18.80 -36.49 4.36
C ALA A 288 -17.41 -37.07 4.64
N ASN A 289 -16.94 -36.99 5.89
CA ASN A 289 -15.63 -37.51 6.30
C ASN A 289 -15.76 -38.83 7.05
N LYS A 290 -14.64 -39.56 7.16
CA LYS A 290 -14.53 -40.90 7.80
C LYS A 290 -15.33 -41.98 7.04
N CYS A 291 -15.45 -41.85 5.72
CA CYS A 291 -16.16 -42.81 4.90
C CYS A 291 -15.49 -44.21 4.77
N ASP A 292 -14.29 -44.36 5.33
CA ASP A 292 -13.57 -45.64 5.47
C ASP A 292 -14.09 -46.52 6.60
N ALA A 293 -14.94 -45.98 7.50
CA ALA A 293 -15.50 -46.75 8.57
C ALA A 293 -16.61 -47.71 8.08
N PRO A 294 -16.71 -48.91 8.66
CA PRO A 294 -17.74 -49.87 8.25
C PRO A 294 -19.14 -49.35 8.65
N GLY A 295 -20.15 -49.67 7.79
CA GLY A 295 -21.56 -49.32 8.06
C GLY A 295 -21.95 -47.89 7.75
N THR A 296 -21.12 -47.11 7.05
CA THR A 296 -21.41 -45.71 6.70
C THR A 296 -22.16 -45.52 5.40
N ALA A 297 -22.33 -46.54 4.58
CA ALA A 297 -22.86 -46.44 3.22
C ALA A 297 -24.27 -45.84 3.13
N ASP A 298 -25.18 -46.28 3.99
CA ASP A 298 -26.56 -45.76 4.05
C ASP A 298 -26.57 -44.29 4.53
N LYS A 299 -25.82 -44.00 5.60
CA LYS A 299 -25.68 -42.62 6.12
C LYS A 299 -25.11 -41.65 5.07
N ILE A 300 -24.15 -42.13 4.24
CA ILE A 300 -23.61 -41.33 3.11
C ILE A 300 -24.69 -41.05 2.07
N ALA A 301 -25.53 -42.05 1.73
CA ALA A 301 -26.61 -41.88 0.76
C ALA A 301 -27.68 -40.89 1.24
N ASP A 302 -28.03 -40.92 2.54
CA ASP A 302 -29.01 -40.04 3.13
C ASP A 302 -28.50 -38.61 3.19
N LEU A 303 -27.27 -38.38 3.68
CA LEU A 303 -26.63 -37.08 3.70
C LEU A 303 -26.44 -36.50 2.29
N LYS A 304 -26.05 -37.33 1.32
CA LYS A 304 -25.92 -36.90 -0.09
C LYS A 304 -27.25 -36.40 -0.64
N ARG A 305 -28.37 -37.08 -0.31
CA ARG A 305 -29.70 -36.66 -0.75
C ARG A 305 -30.05 -35.32 -0.13
N ALA A 306 -29.88 -35.15 1.17
CA ALA A 306 -30.15 -33.90 1.87
C ALA A 306 -29.34 -32.73 1.31
N ALA A 307 -28.03 -32.92 1.09
CA ALA A 307 -27.16 -31.90 0.54
C ALA A 307 -27.54 -31.47 -0.91
N LEU A 308 -27.92 -32.44 -1.75
CA LEU A 308 -28.34 -32.17 -3.13
C LEU A 308 -29.73 -31.50 -3.20
N ASP A 309 -30.63 -31.87 -2.28
CA ASP A 309 -31.96 -31.25 -2.17
C ASP A 309 -31.84 -29.75 -1.76
N ASP A 310 -30.82 -29.41 -0.93
CA ASP A 310 -30.49 -28.04 -0.55
C ASP A 310 -29.61 -27.31 -1.62
N GLY A 311 -29.28 -27.96 -2.74
CA GLY A 311 -28.52 -27.38 -3.84
C GLY A 311 -27.01 -27.32 -3.64
N HIS A 312 -26.47 -28.03 -2.64
CA HIS A 312 -25.05 -28.06 -2.33
C HIS A 312 -24.30 -29.18 -3.03
N MET A 313 -23.03 -28.97 -3.36
CA MET A 313 -22.13 -30.03 -3.83
C MET A 313 -21.78 -30.97 -2.70
N PHE A 314 -21.67 -32.29 -3.01
CA PHE A 314 -21.40 -33.34 -2.02
C PHE A 314 -20.16 -34.15 -2.39
N PHE A 315 -19.26 -34.37 -1.41
CA PHE A 315 -18.08 -35.22 -1.58
C PHE A 315 -17.93 -36.15 -0.37
N ALA A 316 -17.71 -37.44 -0.65
CA ALA A 316 -17.39 -38.46 0.35
C ALA A 316 -15.87 -38.67 0.38
N VAL A 317 -15.26 -38.48 1.56
CA VAL A 317 -13.81 -38.51 1.74
C VAL A 317 -13.39 -39.31 2.98
N SER A 318 -12.14 -39.67 3.01
CA SER A 318 -11.46 -40.14 4.22
C SER A 318 -10.14 -39.41 4.41
N ALA A 319 -10.03 -38.64 5.48
CA ALA A 319 -8.79 -37.96 5.84
C ALA A 319 -7.65 -38.96 6.16
N VAL A 320 -8.00 -40.17 6.61
CA VAL A 320 -7.04 -41.23 6.98
C VAL A 320 -6.48 -41.91 5.75
N THR A 321 -7.35 -42.43 4.87
CA THR A 321 -6.92 -43.18 3.66
C THR A 321 -6.54 -42.27 2.49
N GLY A 322 -7.05 -41.04 2.46
CA GLY A 322 -6.87 -40.11 1.34
C GLY A 322 -7.90 -40.30 0.23
N ALA A 323 -8.84 -41.25 0.37
CA ALA A 323 -9.87 -41.48 -0.64
C ALA A 323 -10.74 -40.23 -0.83
N GLY A 324 -11.04 -39.85 -2.10
CA GLY A 324 -11.89 -38.73 -2.46
C GLY A 324 -11.23 -37.32 -2.30
N LEU A 325 -10.09 -37.20 -1.64
CA LEU A 325 -9.48 -35.88 -1.34
C LEU A 325 -9.05 -35.14 -2.61
N ASN A 326 -8.44 -35.80 -3.58
CA ASN A 326 -8.00 -35.14 -4.82
C ASN A 326 -9.17 -34.52 -5.59
N THR A 327 -10.30 -35.26 -5.66
CA THR A 327 -11.51 -34.76 -6.33
C THR A 327 -12.10 -33.57 -5.56
N LEU A 328 -12.15 -33.64 -4.24
CA LEU A 328 -12.58 -32.51 -3.39
C LEU A 328 -11.69 -31.30 -3.59
N MET A 329 -10.36 -31.47 -3.53
CA MET A 329 -9.39 -30.36 -3.67
C MET A 329 -9.52 -29.63 -5.00
N LEU A 330 -9.70 -30.38 -6.11
CA LEU A 330 -9.92 -29.80 -7.44
C LEU A 330 -11.25 -29.05 -7.53
N ALA A 331 -12.33 -29.63 -7.01
CA ALA A 331 -13.65 -28.99 -7.01
C ALA A 331 -13.69 -27.70 -6.17
N VAL A 332 -13.05 -27.71 -4.98
CA VAL A 332 -12.89 -26.50 -4.16
C VAL A 332 -12.08 -25.44 -4.91
N GLY A 333 -10.97 -25.83 -5.55
CA GLY A 333 -10.14 -24.92 -6.34
C GLY A 333 -10.89 -24.27 -7.50
N GLU A 334 -11.69 -25.06 -8.21
CA GLU A 334 -12.54 -24.56 -9.31
C GLU A 334 -13.60 -23.56 -8.81
N GLN A 335 -14.25 -23.86 -7.67
CA GLN A 335 -15.24 -22.96 -7.09
C GLN A 335 -14.62 -21.66 -6.58
N VAL A 336 -13.50 -21.75 -5.88
CA VAL A 336 -12.75 -20.56 -5.42
C VAL A 336 -12.32 -19.71 -6.62
N ALA A 337 -11.85 -20.31 -7.71
CA ALA A 337 -11.46 -19.57 -8.91
C ALA A 337 -12.67 -18.85 -9.56
N LYS A 338 -13.84 -19.51 -9.61
CA LYS A 338 -15.08 -18.87 -10.10
C LYS A 338 -15.50 -17.70 -9.23
N LEU A 339 -15.52 -17.88 -7.91
CA LEU A 339 -15.91 -16.83 -6.97
C LEU A 339 -14.96 -15.64 -7.01
N ARG A 340 -13.64 -15.88 -7.13
CA ARG A 340 -12.66 -14.80 -7.33
C ARG A 340 -12.89 -14.05 -8.65
N ALA A 341 -13.22 -14.77 -9.73
CA ALA A 341 -13.52 -14.15 -11.02
C ALA A 341 -14.83 -13.32 -10.99
N GLU A 342 -15.85 -13.79 -10.27
CA GLU A 342 -17.10 -13.05 -10.07
C GLU A 342 -16.89 -11.78 -9.26
N LEU A 343 -16.08 -11.83 -8.20
CA LEU A 343 -15.69 -10.65 -7.43
C LEU A 343 -14.87 -9.65 -8.26
N ALA A 344 -13.98 -10.14 -9.13
CA ALA A 344 -13.16 -9.28 -10.00
C ALA A 344 -13.98 -8.59 -11.11
N VAL A 345 -15.14 -9.13 -11.52
CA VAL A 345 -16.01 -8.54 -12.55
C VAL A 345 -16.96 -7.50 -11.99
N SER A 346 -17.26 -7.54 -10.68
CA SER A 346 -18.21 -6.63 -10.05
C SER A 346 -17.65 -5.23 -9.79
N ASP A 347 -16.33 -5.05 -9.81
CA ASP A 347 -15.69 -3.77 -9.51
C ASP A 347 -14.79 -3.35 -10.68
N GLU A 348 -15.11 -2.20 -11.31
CA GLU A 348 -14.13 -1.47 -12.10
C GLU A 348 -12.88 -1.27 -11.22
N PRO A 349 -11.65 -1.46 -11.76
CA PRO A 349 -10.45 -1.23 -10.96
C PRO A 349 -10.51 0.20 -10.41
N VAL A 350 -10.80 0.33 -9.14
CA VAL A 350 -10.68 1.59 -8.43
C VAL A 350 -9.20 1.91 -8.45
N ASP A 351 -8.82 2.82 -9.35
CA ASP A 351 -7.50 3.43 -9.32
C ASP A 351 -7.50 4.27 -8.04
N LEU A 352 -7.00 3.69 -6.96
CA LEU A 352 -6.75 4.38 -5.69
C LEU A 352 -5.53 5.32 -5.88
N ARG A 353 -5.51 6.07 -6.96
CA ARG A 353 -4.98 7.42 -6.92
C ARG A 353 -5.98 8.19 -6.07
N ASP A 354 -5.81 7.96 -4.77
CA ASP A 354 -6.69 8.60 -3.83
C ASP A 354 -6.46 10.10 -3.99
N ASP A 355 -7.40 10.73 -4.71
CA ASP A 355 -7.44 12.20 -4.82
C ASP A 355 -7.33 12.85 -3.44
N GLU A 356 -7.66 12.14 -2.37
CA GLU A 356 -7.57 12.61 -1.01
C GLU A 356 -6.13 12.51 -0.45
N TRP A 357 -5.42 11.42 -0.69
CA TRP A 357 -4.01 11.31 -0.32
C TRP A 357 -3.14 12.26 -1.16
N GLU A 358 -3.41 12.33 -2.46
CA GLU A 358 -2.72 13.26 -3.37
C GLU A 358 -3.07 14.73 -3.04
N ARG A 359 -4.33 15.03 -2.69
CA ARG A 359 -4.76 16.34 -2.18
C ARG A 359 -4.13 16.70 -0.85
N ARG A 360 -4.09 15.77 0.12
CA ARG A 360 -3.41 15.97 1.41
C ARG A 360 -1.90 16.16 1.21
N ARG A 361 -1.30 15.39 0.30
CA ARG A 361 0.11 15.54 -0.09
C ARG A 361 0.35 16.90 -0.72
N LEU A 362 -0.45 17.31 -1.72
CA LEU A 362 -0.35 18.63 -2.38
C LEU A 362 -0.60 19.78 -1.41
N GLN A 363 -1.51 19.64 -0.44
CA GLN A 363 -1.71 20.64 0.60
C GLN A 363 -0.53 20.73 1.57
N ARG A 364 0.08 19.60 1.94
CA ARG A 364 1.33 19.59 2.74
C ARG A 364 2.51 20.15 1.94
N GLU A 365 2.57 19.89 0.63
CA GLU A 365 3.61 20.44 -0.25
C GLU A 365 3.57 21.96 -0.37
N LYS A 366 2.39 22.59 -0.21
CA LYS A 366 2.21 24.05 -0.33
C LYS A 366 2.53 24.85 0.95
N ARG A 367 2.62 24.19 2.09
CA ARG A 367 2.85 24.84 3.39
C ARG A 367 4.31 24.72 3.80
N PHE A 368 4.85 25.80 4.33
CA PHE A 368 6.12 25.75 5.04
C PHE A 368 5.93 26.30 6.46
N ARG A 369 6.80 25.87 7.37
CA ARG A 369 6.85 26.35 8.75
C ARG A 369 8.29 26.70 9.11
N ILE A 370 8.43 27.63 10.03
CA ILE A 370 9.73 28.03 10.57
C ILE A 370 9.83 27.50 11.99
N VAL A 371 10.89 26.78 12.27
CA VAL A 371 11.20 26.23 13.59
C VAL A 371 12.47 26.89 14.09
N GLN A 372 12.42 27.51 15.27
CA GLN A 372 13.60 28.00 15.91
C GLN A 372 14.31 26.87 16.67
N GLU A 373 15.49 26.46 16.20
CA GLU A 373 16.26 25.37 16.83
C GLU A 373 17.05 25.87 18.03
N GLU A 374 17.70 27.03 17.87
CA GLU A 374 18.49 27.68 18.88
C GLU A 374 18.35 29.21 18.73
N PRO A 375 18.69 30.02 19.74
CA PRO A 375 18.72 31.46 19.59
C PRO A 375 19.67 31.87 18.44
N GLY A 376 19.12 32.48 17.38
CA GLY A 376 19.85 32.83 16.16
C GLY A 376 20.04 31.73 15.15
N ALA A 377 19.35 30.57 15.31
CA ALA A 377 19.32 29.50 14.31
C ALA A 377 17.87 29.08 14.02
N PHE A 378 17.48 29.17 12.78
CA PHE A 378 16.12 28.89 12.30
C PHE A 378 16.15 27.78 11.24
N ARG A 379 15.16 26.88 11.26
CA ARG A 379 14.96 25.87 10.22
C ARG A 379 13.66 26.15 9.48
N VAL A 380 13.74 26.20 8.16
CA VAL A 380 12.57 26.25 7.30
C VAL A 380 12.24 24.83 6.83
N VAL A 381 11.05 24.35 7.15
CA VAL A 381 10.56 23.01 6.81
C VAL A 381 9.37 23.15 5.88
N GLY A 382 9.47 22.59 4.70
CA GLY A 382 8.38 22.63 3.73
C GLY A 382 8.85 22.04 2.39
N ARG A 383 8.12 21.02 1.91
CA ARG A 383 8.56 20.23 0.76
C ARG A 383 8.82 21.06 -0.51
N ALA A 384 7.98 22.08 -0.76
CA ALA A 384 8.17 22.96 -1.91
C ALA A 384 9.49 23.74 -1.83
N ILE A 385 9.81 24.27 -0.65
CA ILE A 385 11.04 25.04 -0.41
C ILE A 385 12.25 24.10 -0.45
N GLU A 386 12.16 22.98 0.22
CA GLU A 386 13.21 21.94 0.24
C GLU A 386 13.54 21.45 -1.17
N ARG A 387 12.51 21.19 -1.98
CA ARG A 387 12.67 20.79 -3.38
C ARG A 387 13.43 21.87 -4.18
N MET A 388 13.10 23.15 -4.03
CA MET A 388 13.80 24.23 -4.72
C MET A 388 15.26 24.27 -4.36
N VAL A 389 15.60 24.12 -3.08
CA VAL A 389 16.99 24.07 -2.57
C VAL A 389 17.73 22.88 -3.17
N ILE A 390 17.11 21.70 -3.21
CA ILE A 390 17.71 20.47 -3.74
C ILE A 390 17.91 20.57 -5.26
N GLN A 391 16.99 21.20 -5.98
CA GLN A 391 17.05 21.33 -7.42
C GLN A 391 17.96 22.49 -7.89
N THR A 392 18.50 23.29 -6.99
CA THR A 392 19.39 24.41 -7.34
C THR A 392 20.83 23.93 -7.46
N ASP A 393 21.49 24.34 -8.53
CA ASP A 393 22.93 24.16 -8.72
C ASP A 393 23.67 25.27 -7.94
N TRP A 394 24.23 24.92 -6.79
CA TRP A 394 24.92 25.83 -5.88
C TRP A 394 26.27 26.31 -6.36
N GLU A 395 26.84 25.68 -7.41
CA GLU A 395 28.08 26.15 -8.05
C GLU A 395 27.80 27.26 -9.05
N ASN A 396 26.53 27.51 -9.37
CA ASN A 396 26.10 28.51 -10.35
C ASN A 396 25.43 29.71 -9.65
N GLU A 397 26.11 30.86 -9.68
CA GLU A 397 25.66 32.10 -9.05
C GLU A 397 24.29 32.56 -9.58
N GLU A 398 24.00 32.42 -10.87
CA GLU A 398 22.70 32.79 -11.43
C GLU A 398 21.55 31.93 -10.91
N ALA A 399 21.82 30.64 -10.66
CA ALA A 399 20.83 29.73 -10.10
C ALA A 399 20.52 30.10 -8.63
N VAL A 400 21.53 30.48 -7.84
CA VAL A 400 21.39 30.90 -6.45
C VAL A 400 20.59 32.21 -6.37
N ILE A 401 20.92 33.20 -7.17
CA ILE A 401 20.18 34.47 -7.25
C ILE A 401 18.71 34.21 -7.62
N TYR A 402 18.45 33.33 -8.58
CA TYR A 402 17.09 32.95 -8.96
C TYR A 402 16.33 32.33 -7.79
N LEU A 403 16.97 31.47 -6.99
CA LEU A 403 16.36 30.87 -5.80
C LEU A 403 16.01 31.92 -4.76
N GLN A 404 16.92 32.88 -4.47
CA GLN A 404 16.69 33.97 -3.53
C GLN A 404 15.47 34.81 -3.92
N HIS A 405 15.39 35.22 -5.18
CA HIS A 405 14.21 35.92 -5.72
C HIS A 405 12.91 35.12 -5.54
N LYS A 406 12.96 33.79 -5.76
CA LYS A 406 11.78 32.94 -5.61
C LYS A 406 11.36 32.84 -4.15
N PHE A 407 12.30 32.80 -3.19
CA PHE A 407 12.01 32.79 -1.76
C PHE A 407 11.37 34.10 -1.29
N ALA A 408 11.91 35.25 -1.74
CA ALA A 408 11.33 36.55 -1.45
C ALA A 408 9.86 36.64 -1.93
N ARG A 409 9.57 36.19 -3.15
CA ARG A 409 8.19 36.16 -3.68
C ARG A 409 7.26 35.22 -2.92
N MET A 410 7.77 34.10 -2.41
CA MET A 410 7.00 33.18 -1.61
C MET A 410 6.77 33.66 -0.16
N GLY A 411 7.35 34.80 0.20
CA GLY A 411 7.24 35.37 1.54
C GLY A 411 8.03 34.62 2.60
N VAL A 412 9.05 33.84 2.20
CA VAL A 412 9.90 33.09 3.13
C VAL A 412 10.68 34.07 4.02
N ASP A 413 11.23 35.14 3.42
CA ASP A 413 12.00 36.14 4.12
C ASP A 413 11.12 36.92 5.15
N ASP A 414 9.91 37.33 4.73
CA ASP A 414 8.92 37.97 5.62
C ASP A 414 8.52 37.04 6.77
N ALA A 415 8.39 35.75 6.52
CA ALA A 415 8.05 34.77 7.53
C ALA A 415 9.20 34.58 8.54
N LEU A 416 10.46 34.56 8.08
CA LEU A 416 11.65 34.49 8.90
C LEU A 416 11.75 35.73 9.81
N GLU A 417 11.53 36.93 9.27
CA GLU A 417 11.51 38.17 10.08
C GLU A 417 10.40 38.16 11.15
N LYS A 418 9.19 37.69 10.78
CA LYS A 418 8.08 37.52 11.74
C LYS A 418 8.40 36.50 12.83
N ALA A 419 9.18 35.45 12.51
CA ALA A 419 9.68 34.49 13.48
C ALA A 419 10.81 35.03 14.37
N GLY A 420 11.30 36.25 14.13
CA GLY A 420 12.33 36.91 14.92
C GLY A 420 13.75 36.73 14.39
N CYS A 421 13.92 36.19 13.18
CA CYS A 421 15.22 36.09 12.51
C CYS A 421 15.77 37.45 12.18
N ARG A 422 17.07 37.66 12.36
CA ARG A 422 17.77 38.91 12.14
C ARG A 422 18.96 38.72 11.20
N ALA A 423 19.40 39.75 10.56
CA ALA A 423 20.60 39.72 9.73
C ALA A 423 21.80 39.15 10.49
N GLY A 424 22.42 38.14 9.93
CA GLY A 424 23.50 37.34 10.51
C GLY A 424 23.07 36.10 11.30
N ASP A 425 21.76 35.82 11.44
CA ASP A 425 21.27 34.58 11.99
C ASP A 425 21.38 33.44 10.93
N GLU A 426 21.56 32.22 11.42
CA GLU A 426 21.67 31.03 10.57
C GLU A 426 20.29 30.47 10.19
N VAL A 427 20.03 30.32 8.89
CA VAL A 427 18.82 29.68 8.36
C VAL A 427 19.18 28.34 7.73
N ARG A 428 18.57 27.27 8.19
CA ARG A 428 18.77 25.91 7.69
C ARG A 428 17.59 25.44 6.85
N ILE A 429 17.87 24.94 5.64
CA ILE A 429 16.91 24.30 4.76
C ILE A 429 17.51 22.99 4.28
N CYS A 430 16.85 21.86 4.54
CA CYS A 430 17.45 20.52 4.36
C CYS A 430 18.78 20.39 5.09
N GLN A 431 19.84 20.08 4.33
CA GLN A 431 21.23 19.95 4.81
C GLN A 431 22.08 21.22 4.60
N ARG A 432 21.48 22.32 4.16
CA ARG A 432 22.17 23.58 3.86
C ARG A 432 21.89 24.62 4.93
N ALA A 433 22.94 25.35 5.26
CA ALA A 433 22.88 26.49 6.16
C ALA A 433 23.24 27.76 5.38
N PHE A 434 22.53 28.85 5.66
CA PHE A 434 22.68 30.15 5.03
C PHE A 434 22.70 31.22 6.11
N ASP A 435 23.45 32.29 5.92
CA ASP A 435 23.34 33.47 6.74
C ASP A 435 22.18 34.33 6.21
N PHE A 436 21.24 34.69 7.11
CA PHE A 436 20.13 35.53 6.73
C PHE A 436 20.62 37.01 6.60
N GLU A 437 20.45 37.59 5.43
CA GLU A 437 20.89 38.97 5.17
C GLU A 437 19.79 40.01 5.41
N GLY A 438 18.55 39.58 5.72
CA GLY A 438 17.37 40.42 5.82
C GLY A 438 16.58 40.43 4.51
N ALA A 439 15.33 40.91 4.56
CA ALA A 439 14.53 41.07 3.36
C ALA A 439 15.17 42.19 2.50
N GLU A 440 15.82 41.77 1.42
CA GLU A 440 16.29 42.74 0.42
C GLU A 440 15.09 43.30 -0.37
N ASP A 441 15.11 44.59 -0.65
CA ASP A 441 14.08 45.24 -1.46
C ASP A 441 14.33 44.92 -2.95
N PHE A 442 13.74 43.83 -3.40
CA PHE A 442 13.82 43.40 -4.81
C PHE A 442 12.84 44.13 -5.75
N SER A 443 12.22 45.23 -5.28
CA SER A 443 11.23 45.98 -6.08
C SER A 443 11.76 46.49 -7.41
N GLU A 444 13.07 46.69 -7.57
CA GLU A 444 13.68 47.04 -8.84
C GLU A 444 13.66 45.89 -9.89
N TYR A 445 13.38 44.65 -9.46
CA TYR A 445 13.37 43.44 -10.27
C TYR A 445 11.95 42.83 -10.45
N GLU A 446 10.89 43.48 -9.88
CA GLU A 446 9.50 43.00 -9.99
C GLU A 446 9.02 42.92 -11.44
N ASP A 447 9.40 43.91 -12.32
CA ASP A 447 9.09 43.90 -13.75
C ASP A 447 9.80 42.75 -14.51
N GLU A 448 10.81 42.11 -13.90
CA GLU A 448 11.60 41.06 -14.56
C GLU A 448 10.93 39.70 -14.57
N LEU A 449 9.96 39.46 -13.68
CA LEU A 449 9.44 38.13 -13.38
C LEU A 449 7.96 37.92 -13.75
N GLU A 450 7.20 38.99 -13.97
CA GLU A 450 5.78 38.89 -14.36
C GLU A 450 5.57 38.12 -15.69
N ASP A 451 6.55 38.18 -16.62
CA ASP A 451 6.46 37.51 -17.92
C ASP A 451 6.76 35.99 -17.86
N ALA A 452 7.31 35.47 -16.73
CA ALA A 452 7.70 34.06 -16.60
C ALA A 452 6.61 33.17 -16.00
N ASP A 453 5.56 33.73 -15.41
CA ASP A 453 4.64 33.05 -14.53
C ASP A 453 3.35 32.50 -15.17
N GLU A 454 3.09 32.71 -16.46
CA GLU A 454 1.98 32.01 -17.13
C GLU A 454 2.17 30.48 -17.23
N ALA A 455 3.37 29.96 -16.94
CA ALA A 455 3.68 28.53 -16.98
C ALA A 455 3.72 27.84 -15.60
N ASP A 456 3.81 28.57 -14.50
CA ASP A 456 3.98 28.06 -13.14
C ASP A 456 2.89 28.59 -12.17
N GLU A 457 1.61 28.56 -12.58
CA GLU A 457 0.48 28.77 -11.64
C GLU A 457 0.36 27.67 -10.58
N VAL A 458 1.42 27.44 -9.84
CA VAL A 458 1.32 26.88 -8.49
C VAL A 458 1.51 28.05 -7.51
N ALA A 459 0.51 28.92 -7.45
CA ALA A 459 0.44 29.94 -6.41
C ALA A 459 0.46 29.24 -5.03
N VAL A 460 1.61 29.27 -4.39
CA VAL A 460 1.73 28.95 -2.97
C VAL A 460 1.06 30.12 -2.23
N ALA A 461 -0.21 29.93 -1.86
CA ALA A 461 -0.88 30.87 -0.99
C ALA A 461 -0.14 30.83 0.37
N ALA A 462 0.48 31.93 0.73
CA ALA A 462 0.90 32.15 2.10
C ALA A 462 -0.38 32.14 2.95
N ASP A 463 -0.61 31.03 3.66
CA ASP A 463 -1.69 30.94 4.63
C ASP A 463 -1.32 31.84 5.81
N GLU A 464 -2.28 32.61 6.32
CA GLU A 464 -2.09 33.62 7.40
C GLU A 464 -1.67 33.03 8.77
N SER A 465 -1.33 31.75 8.83
CA SER A 465 -0.84 31.08 10.03
C SER A 465 0.60 30.61 9.88
N VAL A 466 1.54 31.55 10.08
CA VAL A 466 2.93 31.18 10.39
C VAL A 466 2.93 30.66 11.82
N GLU A 467 2.90 29.37 12.01
CA GLU A 467 3.14 28.75 13.33
C GLU A 467 4.63 28.81 13.62
N VAL A 468 5.00 29.70 14.53
CA VAL A 468 6.32 29.67 15.16
C VAL A 468 6.23 28.64 16.29
N VAL A 469 6.87 27.48 16.09
CA VAL A 469 6.86 26.39 17.07
C VAL A 469 8.26 26.28 17.66
N ASP A 470 8.37 26.39 19.01
CA ASP A 470 9.63 26.11 19.71
C ASP A 470 10.00 24.63 19.57
N ALA A 471 11.29 24.30 19.48
CA ALA A 471 11.80 22.95 19.34
C ALA A 471 11.31 21.96 20.43
N ALA A 472 10.80 22.46 21.55
CA ALA A 472 10.21 21.68 22.64
C ALA A 472 8.81 21.12 22.28
N ASP A 473 8.06 21.77 21.40
CA ASP A 473 6.69 21.37 21.02
C ASP A 473 6.66 20.32 19.90
N VAL A 474 7.77 20.10 19.21
CA VAL A 474 7.87 19.11 18.11
C VAL A 474 7.95 17.68 18.63
N ALA A 475 8.31 17.48 19.91
CA ALA A 475 8.39 16.16 20.55
C ALA A 475 7.03 15.65 21.06
N ASP A 476 6.03 16.52 21.22
CA ASP A 476 4.74 16.18 21.84
C ASP A 476 3.64 15.75 20.82
N ASP A 477 3.81 16.07 19.53
CA ASP A 477 2.88 15.63 18.47
C ASP A 477 3.03 14.13 18.09
N ALA A 478 3.97 13.41 18.72
CA ALA A 478 4.17 11.96 18.56
C ALA A 478 3.44 11.14 19.64
N GLU A 479 2.80 11.75 20.65
CA GLU A 479 2.05 11.04 21.67
C GLU A 479 0.52 11.16 21.48
N THR A 480 -0.06 10.05 21.06
CA THR A 480 -1.38 9.42 21.30
C THR A 480 -2.64 10.31 21.44
N PRO A 481 -3.73 9.93 20.76
CA PRO A 481 -5.07 10.20 21.25
C PRO A 481 -5.44 9.11 22.28
N GLU A 482 -5.39 9.43 23.57
CA GLU A 482 -6.13 8.68 24.58
C GLU A 482 -7.63 8.94 24.43
N GLY A 483 -8.38 7.87 24.49
CA GLY A 483 -9.74 7.55 24.55
C GLY A 483 -10.82 8.58 24.93
N GLU A 484 -11.93 8.42 24.23
CA GLU A 484 -13.26 8.26 24.82
C GLU A 484 -14.10 7.34 23.93
#